data_cec6af495e6d4025abddeab8046bd7da
#
_entry.id   cec6af495e6d4025abddeab8046bd7da
#
_cell.length_a   1.000
_cell.length_b   1.000
_cell.length_c   1.000
_cell.angle_alpha   90.00
_cell.angle_beta   90.00
_cell.angle_gamma   90.00
#
_symmetry.space_group_name_H-M   'P 1'
#
loop_
_entity.id
_entity.type
_entity.pdbx_description
1 polymer ?
#
loop_
_entity_poly.entity_id
_entity_poly.type
_entity_poly.pdbx_seq_one_letter_code
_entity_poly.pdbx_strand_id
1 'polypeptide(L)'
;ISLIVNEMFENYLSRPNVKQPILTQYCDGQKVSCPSWMTQWGSKSLGDQGYSAIEILRYFYGSNMYINTAEAVSGIPASWPGYNIGIGSSGQNVYQIQKQLARIAKAYPAIPAIVPDGIYGPKTKAAVEKFQAVFGLPVSGVVDYNTWYEISNIYVAVTRIAELA
;
A
#
# COMPACT_ATOMS: atom_id res chain seq x y z
N ILE A 1 8.72 4.43 14.08
CA ILE A 1 8.14 5.04 12.85
C ILE A 1 7.05 4.13 12.27
N SER A 2 7.28 2.82 12.11
CA SER A 2 6.29 1.89 11.52
C SER A 2 4.97 1.82 12.31
N LEU A 3 5.00 1.84 13.64
CA LEU A 3 3.80 1.84 14.49
C LEU A 3 2.95 3.10 14.25
N ILE A 4 3.57 4.28 14.25
CA ILE A 4 2.87 5.55 14.01
C ILE A 4 2.25 5.59 12.61
N VAL A 5 2.96 5.08 11.60
CA VAL A 5 2.46 5.02 10.23
C VAL A 5 1.26 4.07 10.14
N ASN A 6 1.30 2.91 10.78
CA ASN A 6 0.18 1.98 10.80
C ASN A 6 -1.05 2.59 11.48
N GLU A 7 -0.89 3.22 12.65
CA GLU A 7 -1.97 3.92 13.36
C GLU A 7 -2.61 5.03 12.51
N MET A 8 -1.82 5.75 11.71
CA MET A 8 -2.34 6.79 10.80
C MET A 8 -3.16 6.20 9.65
N PHE A 9 -2.81 5.00 9.15
CA PHE A 9 -3.49 4.36 8.02
C PHE A 9 -4.58 3.36 8.43
N GLU A 10 -4.73 3.05 9.72
CA GLU A 10 -5.85 2.25 10.21
C GLU A 10 -7.20 2.93 10.02
N ASN A 11 -7.23 4.25 10.07
CA ASN A 11 -8.46 5.02 9.94
C ASN A 11 -8.66 5.50 8.51
N TYR A 12 -9.85 5.31 7.99
CA TYR A 12 -10.23 5.74 6.66
C TYR A 12 -11.66 6.27 6.62
N LEU A 13 -11.93 7.12 5.62
CA LEU A 13 -13.28 7.66 5.41
C LEU A 13 -14.10 6.69 4.56
N SER A 14 -15.30 6.40 4.99
CA SER A 14 -16.22 5.50 4.29
C SER A 14 -17.65 6.01 4.33
N ARG A 15 -18.54 5.36 3.56
CA ARG A 15 -19.99 5.58 3.62
C ARG A 15 -20.67 4.42 4.34
N PRO A 16 -21.88 4.61 4.89
CA PRO A 16 -22.63 3.54 5.52
C PRO A 16 -22.76 2.32 4.60
N ASN A 17 -22.48 1.14 5.13
CA ASN A 17 -22.59 -0.14 4.43
C ASN A 17 -21.62 -0.32 3.24
N VAL A 18 -20.62 0.54 3.09
CA VAL A 18 -19.59 0.46 2.07
C VAL A 18 -18.24 0.30 2.78
N LYS A 19 -17.58 -0.84 2.58
CA LYS A 19 -16.24 -1.10 3.14
C LYS A 19 -15.13 -0.35 2.40
N GLN A 20 -15.43 0.15 1.22
CA GLN A 20 -14.47 0.82 0.36
C GLN A 20 -14.17 2.23 0.87
N PRO A 21 -12.90 2.63 1.00
CA PRO A 21 -12.53 4.00 1.30
C PRO A 21 -13.09 4.99 0.28
N ILE A 22 -13.48 6.18 0.74
CA ILE A 22 -13.80 7.29 -0.15
C ILE A 22 -12.51 7.82 -0.74
N LEU A 23 -12.47 8.06 -2.04
CA LEU A 23 -11.36 8.77 -2.67
C LEU A 23 -11.31 10.21 -2.16
N THR A 24 -10.34 10.51 -1.32
CA THR A 24 -10.16 11.81 -0.70
C THR A 24 -9.04 12.58 -1.40
N GLN A 25 -9.38 13.24 -2.49
CA GLN A 25 -8.46 14.17 -3.14
C GLN A 25 -8.60 15.56 -2.51
N TYR A 26 -7.53 16.32 -2.54
CA TYR A 26 -7.51 17.70 -2.10
C TYR A 26 -6.72 18.58 -3.08
N CYS A 27 -6.93 19.87 -3.01
CA CYS A 27 -6.19 20.86 -3.80
C CYS A 27 -6.08 22.18 -3.05
N ASP A 28 -5.30 23.12 -3.59
CA ASP A 28 -5.09 24.44 -2.99
C ASP A 28 -6.39 25.25 -2.85
N GLY A 29 -7.21 25.32 -3.90
CA GLY A 29 -8.48 26.03 -3.90
C GLY A 29 -8.39 27.55 -4.04
N GLN A 30 -7.18 28.10 -4.23
CA GLN A 30 -6.97 29.52 -4.56
C GLN A 30 -6.38 29.70 -5.95
N LYS A 31 -5.33 28.93 -6.28
CA LYS A 31 -4.63 29.04 -7.56
C LYS A 31 -5.20 28.13 -8.63
N VAL A 32 -5.88 27.07 -8.20
CA VAL A 32 -6.47 26.06 -9.08
C VAL A 32 -7.92 25.87 -8.71
N SER A 33 -8.83 25.90 -9.70
CA SER A 33 -10.22 25.51 -9.49
C SER A 33 -10.29 24.03 -9.18
N CYS A 34 -10.85 23.71 -8.01
CA CYS A 34 -11.01 22.34 -7.56
C CYS A 34 -12.41 21.84 -7.88
N PRO A 35 -12.56 20.64 -8.47
CA PRO A 35 -13.85 19.97 -8.48
C PRO A 35 -14.28 19.70 -7.03
N SER A 36 -15.23 18.84 -6.78
CA SER A 36 -15.79 18.53 -5.46
C SER A 36 -14.76 17.92 -4.46
N TRP A 37 -13.56 18.48 -4.37
CA TRP A 37 -12.49 18.02 -3.48
C TRP A 37 -12.33 18.95 -2.28
N MET A 38 -11.77 18.44 -1.19
CA MET A 38 -11.39 19.30 -0.07
C MET A 38 -10.34 20.29 -0.51
N THR A 39 -10.59 21.57 -0.25
CA THR A 39 -9.62 22.62 -0.56
C THR A 39 -8.82 22.97 0.69
N GLN A 40 -7.53 23.21 0.54
CA GLN A 40 -6.65 23.59 1.65
C GLN A 40 -7.14 24.85 2.35
N TRP A 41 -7.46 25.91 1.60
CA TRP A 41 -7.93 27.15 2.15
C TRP A 41 -9.38 27.12 2.60
N GLY A 42 -10.22 26.32 1.96
CA GLY A 42 -11.60 26.09 2.39
C GLY A 42 -11.66 25.37 3.73
N SER A 43 -10.86 24.32 3.91
CA SER A 43 -10.78 23.62 5.19
C SER A 43 -10.24 24.52 6.31
N LYS A 44 -9.22 25.34 6.01
CA LYS A 44 -8.73 26.35 6.96
C LYS A 44 -9.83 27.34 7.34
N SER A 45 -10.54 27.90 6.36
CA SER A 45 -11.63 28.86 6.61
C SER A 45 -12.73 28.29 7.50
N LEU A 46 -13.10 27.01 7.30
CA LEU A 46 -14.08 26.35 8.18
C LEU A 46 -13.51 26.12 9.59
N GLY A 47 -12.23 25.75 9.70
CA GLY A 47 -11.55 25.62 10.98
C GLY A 47 -11.49 26.95 11.75
N ASP A 48 -11.21 28.06 11.08
CA ASP A 48 -11.21 29.41 11.66
C ASP A 48 -12.64 29.82 12.14
N GLN A 49 -13.69 29.26 11.56
CA GLN A 49 -15.08 29.45 11.98
C GLN A 49 -15.50 28.50 13.13
N GLY A 50 -14.61 27.66 13.61
CA GLY A 50 -14.84 26.76 14.73
C GLY A 50 -15.39 25.37 14.35
N TYR A 51 -15.41 25.00 13.07
CA TYR A 51 -15.79 23.67 12.66
C TYR A 51 -14.76 22.64 13.11
N SER A 52 -15.22 21.53 13.66
CA SER A 52 -14.35 20.41 13.98
C SER A 52 -13.85 19.68 12.72
N ALA A 53 -12.77 18.91 12.85
CA ALA A 53 -12.20 18.16 11.72
C ALA A 53 -13.25 17.24 11.04
N ILE A 54 -14.11 16.58 11.82
CA ILE A 54 -15.14 15.69 11.26
C ILE A 54 -16.23 16.48 10.50
N GLU A 55 -16.58 17.65 10.97
CA GLU A 55 -17.56 18.52 10.30
C GLU A 55 -16.97 19.06 8.98
N ILE A 56 -15.70 19.45 8.97
CA ILE A 56 -14.99 19.86 7.76
C ILE A 56 -14.95 18.71 6.74
N LEU A 57 -14.59 17.51 7.17
CA LEU A 57 -14.60 16.33 6.30
C LEU A 57 -15.99 16.03 5.73
N ARG A 58 -17.03 16.14 6.56
CA ARG A 58 -18.43 15.95 6.12
C ARG A 58 -18.91 17.04 5.16
N TYR A 59 -18.43 18.26 5.31
CA TYR A 59 -18.71 19.35 4.39
C TYR A 59 -18.25 19.03 2.96
N PHE A 60 -17.04 18.49 2.82
CA PHE A 60 -16.47 18.20 1.50
C PHE A 60 -16.86 16.82 0.95
N TYR A 61 -16.99 15.81 1.80
CA TYR A 61 -17.18 14.42 1.37
C TYR A 61 -18.59 13.87 1.65
N GLY A 62 -19.48 14.69 2.19
CA GLY A 62 -20.88 14.37 2.43
C GLY A 62 -21.21 14.08 3.90
N SER A 63 -22.40 14.49 4.30
CA SER A 63 -22.87 14.41 5.69
C SER A 63 -22.98 12.97 6.23
N ASN A 64 -23.11 11.98 5.34
CA ASN A 64 -23.16 10.56 5.68
C ASN A 64 -21.77 9.90 5.73
N MET A 65 -20.68 10.68 5.58
CA MET A 65 -19.32 10.19 5.74
C MET A 65 -19.03 9.94 7.22
N TYR A 66 -18.33 8.86 7.51
CA TYR A 66 -17.83 8.55 8.84
C TYR A 66 -16.39 8.00 8.77
N ILE A 67 -15.68 8.06 9.90
CA ILE A 67 -14.37 7.45 10.04
C ILE A 67 -14.57 5.99 10.39
N ASN A 68 -13.98 5.12 9.62
CA ASN A 68 -13.93 3.69 9.87
C ASN A 68 -12.51 3.28 10.22
N THR A 69 -12.36 2.23 10.99
CA THR A 69 -11.06 1.66 11.35
C THR A 69 -10.92 0.30 10.69
N ALA A 70 -9.82 0.10 9.99
CA ALA A 70 -9.51 -1.19 9.40
C ALA A 70 -9.22 -2.20 10.52
N GLU A 71 -9.90 -3.35 10.51
CA GLU A 71 -9.66 -4.44 11.47
C GLU A 71 -8.25 -5.03 11.39
N ALA A 72 -7.61 -4.88 10.24
CA ALA A 72 -6.20 -5.19 10.04
C ALA A 72 -5.65 -4.42 8.85
N VAL A 73 -4.62 -3.62 9.08
CA VAL A 73 -3.75 -3.09 8.01
C VAL A 73 -2.79 -4.21 7.59
N SER A 74 -3.34 -5.39 7.27
CA SER A 74 -2.55 -6.54 6.87
C SER A 74 -2.49 -6.61 5.35
N GLY A 75 -1.28 -6.71 4.81
CA GLY A 75 -1.07 -6.91 3.38
C GLY A 75 -0.68 -5.66 2.60
N ILE A 76 -0.63 -4.48 3.21
CA ILE A 76 -0.04 -3.31 2.55
C ILE A 76 1.47 -3.56 2.42
N PRO A 77 2.02 -3.52 1.19
CA PRO A 77 3.45 -3.66 1.02
C PRO A 77 4.21 -2.57 1.76
N ALA A 78 5.20 -2.94 2.55
CA ALA A 78 6.06 -1.97 3.22
C ALA A 78 6.86 -1.16 2.18
N SER A 79 7.28 0.03 2.57
CA SER A 79 8.20 0.85 1.78
C SER A 79 9.56 0.17 1.62
N TRP A 80 10.27 0.53 0.58
CA TRP A 80 11.64 0.10 0.34
C TRP A 80 12.54 0.34 1.57
N PRO A 81 13.28 -0.67 2.04
CA PRO A 81 14.08 -0.56 3.26
C PRO A 81 15.36 0.28 3.11
N GLY A 82 15.69 0.75 1.89
CA GLY A 82 16.85 1.57 1.63
C GLY A 82 18.12 0.78 1.25
N TYR A 83 18.04 -0.55 1.12
CA TYR A 83 19.15 -1.41 0.75
C TYR A 83 18.71 -2.63 -0.04
N ASN A 84 19.61 -3.17 -0.87
CA ASN A 84 19.35 -4.37 -1.66
C ASN A 84 19.31 -5.63 -0.79
N ILE A 85 18.39 -6.53 -1.13
CA ILE A 85 18.17 -7.80 -0.44
C ILE A 85 18.59 -8.94 -1.37
N GLY A 86 19.47 -9.81 -0.90
CA GLY A 86 20.02 -10.91 -1.69
C GLY A 86 20.51 -12.06 -0.80
N ILE A 87 21.26 -13.00 -1.38
CA ILE A 87 21.84 -14.14 -0.65
C ILE A 87 22.53 -13.69 0.63
N GLY A 88 22.18 -14.34 1.75
CA GLY A 88 22.70 -14.03 3.08
C GLY A 88 21.91 -12.97 3.85
N SER A 89 20.97 -12.25 3.22
CA SER A 89 20.03 -11.38 3.93
C SER A 89 19.05 -12.19 4.76
N SER A 90 18.64 -11.65 5.90
CA SER A 90 17.64 -12.27 6.76
C SER A 90 16.77 -11.23 7.49
N GLY A 91 15.64 -11.67 8.05
CA GLY A 91 14.75 -10.86 8.86
C GLY A 91 13.43 -10.52 8.18
N GLN A 92 12.72 -9.53 8.75
CA GLN A 92 11.33 -9.22 8.41
C GLN A 92 11.13 -8.81 6.94
N ASN A 93 12.06 -8.05 6.37
CA ASN A 93 11.98 -7.62 4.97
C ASN A 93 12.11 -8.81 3.99
N VAL A 94 12.96 -9.79 4.32
CA VAL A 94 13.08 -11.04 3.55
C VAL A 94 11.80 -11.86 3.66
N TYR A 95 11.28 -12.03 4.87
CA TYR A 95 10.03 -12.74 5.12
C TYR A 95 8.88 -12.13 4.33
N GLN A 96 8.78 -10.80 4.29
CA GLN A 96 7.75 -10.09 3.54
C GLN A 96 7.85 -10.38 2.03
N ILE A 97 9.04 -10.25 1.43
CA ILE A 97 9.26 -10.55 0.01
C ILE A 97 8.90 -12.01 -0.30
N GLN A 98 9.31 -12.93 0.55
CA GLN A 98 8.97 -14.34 0.38
C GLN A 98 7.46 -14.57 0.44
N LYS A 99 6.75 -13.94 1.39
CA LYS A 99 5.29 -14.01 1.52
C LYS A 99 4.59 -13.48 0.26
N GLN A 100 5.06 -12.35 -0.26
CA GLN A 100 4.52 -11.76 -1.49
C GLN A 100 4.76 -12.67 -2.70
N LEU A 101 5.99 -13.14 -2.90
CA LEU A 101 6.34 -14.06 -4.00
C LEU A 101 5.57 -15.38 -3.92
N ALA A 102 5.41 -15.95 -2.73
CA ALA A 102 4.62 -17.16 -2.54
C ALA A 102 3.14 -16.97 -2.94
N ARG A 103 2.60 -15.77 -2.74
CA ARG A 103 1.23 -15.45 -3.19
C ARG A 103 1.17 -15.21 -4.70
N ILE A 104 2.16 -14.51 -5.26
CA ILE A 104 2.29 -14.23 -6.70
C ILE A 104 2.46 -15.55 -7.47
N ALA A 105 3.26 -16.48 -6.97
CA ALA A 105 3.50 -17.80 -7.60
C ALA A 105 2.21 -18.61 -7.80
N LYS A 106 1.17 -18.40 -7.00
CA LYS A 106 -0.15 -19.02 -7.22
C LYS A 106 -0.85 -18.53 -8.48
N ALA A 107 -0.65 -17.28 -8.85
CA ALA A 107 -1.21 -16.69 -10.07
C ALA A 107 -0.26 -16.84 -11.28
N TYR A 108 1.03 -16.94 -11.03
CA TYR A 108 2.09 -17.08 -12.03
C TYR A 108 2.92 -18.36 -11.77
N PRO A 109 2.46 -19.54 -12.20
CA PRO A 109 3.11 -20.83 -11.90
C PRO A 109 4.54 -21.00 -12.44
N ALA A 110 4.96 -20.12 -13.35
CA ALA A 110 6.33 -20.06 -13.81
C ALA A 110 7.33 -19.65 -12.71
N ILE A 111 6.86 -18.95 -11.65
CA ILE A 111 7.67 -18.55 -10.52
C ILE A 111 7.67 -19.70 -9.50
N PRO A 112 8.85 -20.20 -9.07
CA PRO A 112 8.94 -21.26 -8.09
C PRO A 112 8.23 -20.91 -6.78
N ALA A 113 7.41 -21.83 -6.27
CA ALA A 113 6.79 -21.69 -4.97
C ALA A 113 7.86 -21.77 -3.87
N ILE A 114 7.80 -20.83 -2.93
CA ILE A 114 8.72 -20.77 -1.78
C ILE A 114 7.91 -20.72 -0.49
N VAL A 115 8.54 -21.17 0.59
CA VAL A 115 7.99 -21.07 1.95
C VAL A 115 8.67 -19.89 2.63
N PRO A 116 7.91 -18.91 3.14
CA PRO A 116 8.48 -17.78 3.87
C PRO A 116 9.15 -18.25 5.18
N ASP A 117 10.46 -18.03 5.31
CA ASP A 117 11.26 -18.37 6.47
C ASP A 117 12.12 -17.19 6.99
N GLY A 118 12.10 -16.08 6.25
CA GLY A 118 12.89 -14.90 6.57
C GLY A 118 14.38 -15.01 6.26
N ILE A 119 14.81 -16.05 5.51
CA ILE A 119 16.22 -16.26 5.11
C ILE A 119 16.31 -16.22 3.59
N TYR A 120 17.12 -15.30 3.06
CA TYR A 120 17.31 -15.21 1.61
C TYR A 120 18.34 -16.25 1.14
N GLY A 121 17.85 -17.44 0.90
CA GLY A 121 18.62 -18.56 0.41
C GLY A 121 18.53 -18.76 -1.12
N PRO A 122 19.13 -19.84 -1.66
CA PRO A 122 19.10 -20.13 -3.10
C PRO A 122 17.71 -20.29 -3.68
N LYS A 123 16.76 -20.82 -2.91
CA LYS A 123 15.36 -20.95 -3.35
C LYS A 123 14.69 -19.59 -3.54
N THR A 124 14.92 -18.66 -2.61
CA THR A 124 14.40 -17.30 -2.72
C THR A 124 15.03 -16.58 -3.91
N LYS A 125 16.35 -16.73 -4.10
CA LYS A 125 17.06 -16.18 -5.26
C LYS A 125 16.44 -16.66 -6.56
N ALA A 126 16.25 -17.97 -6.73
CA ALA A 126 15.66 -18.55 -7.94
C ALA A 126 14.23 -18.02 -8.22
N ALA A 127 13.43 -17.84 -7.15
CA ALA A 127 12.09 -17.26 -7.29
C ALA A 127 12.15 -15.79 -7.74
N VAL A 128 13.09 -15.00 -7.19
CA VAL A 128 13.31 -13.60 -7.60
C VAL A 128 13.82 -13.50 -9.03
N GLU A 129 14.79 -14.32 -9.43
CA GLU A 129 15.29 -14.36 -10.82
C GLU A 129 14.15 -14.67 -11.80
N LYS A 130 13.31 -15.63 -11.44
CA LYS A 130 12.16 -15.98 -12.28
C LYS A 130 11.09 -14.90 -12.30
N PHE A 131 10.84 -14.26 -11.18
CA PHE A 131 9.96 -13.09 -11.11
C PHE A 131 10.48 -11.97 -12.02
N GLN A 132 11.74 -11.61 -11.89
CA GLN A 132 12.39 -10.59 -12.73
C GLN A 132 12.26 -10.91 -14.22
N ALA A 133 12.51 -12.16 -14.61
CA ALA A 133 12.37 -12.60 -16.01
C ALA A 133 10.91 -12.49 -16.52
N VAL A 134 9.94 -12.87 -15.69
CA VAL A 134 8.50 -12.83 -16.06
C VAL A 134 8.02 -11.41 -16.25
N PHE A 135 8.48 -10.48 -15.42
CA PHE A 135 8.04 -9.08 -15.44
C PHE A 135 9.01 -8.12 -16.13
N GLY A 136 9.98 -8.65 -16.89
CA GLY A 136 10.86 -7.84 -17.74
C GLY A 136 11.89 -6.97 -16.99
N LEU A 137 12.21 -7.36 -15.76
CA LEU A 137 13.25 -6.71 -14.98
C LEU A 137 14.63 -7.33 -15.24
N PRO A 138 15.75 -6.61 -14.96
CA PRO A 138 17.09 -7.19 -15.00
C PRO A 138 17.18 -8.41 -14.07
N VAL A 139 17.57 -9.57 -14.63
CA VAL A 139 17.62 -10.83 -13.90
C VAL A 139 18.92 -10.91 -13.08
N SER A 140 18.88 -10.34 -11.90
CA SER A 140 20.03 -10.29 -10.98
C SER A 140 19.90 -11.28 -9.81
N GLY A 141 18.71 -11.72 -9.50
CA GLY A 141 18.41 -12.47 -8.28
C GLY A 141 18.60 -11.64 -7.00
N VAL A 142 18.61 -10.32 -7.12
CA VAL A 142 18.68 -9.37 -6.01
C VAL A 142 17.41 -8.51 -6.04
N VAL A 143 16.80 -8.31 -4.89
CA VAL A 143 15.68 -7.39 -4.74
C VAL A 143 16.26 -6.00 -4.52
N ASP A 144 16.38 -5.25 -5.60
CA ASP A 144 16.68 -3.83 -5.63
C ASP A 144 15.40 -2.99 -5.51
N TYR A 145 15.53 -1.67 -5.56
CA TYR A 145 14.41 -0.73 -5.51
C TYR A 145 13.29 -1.07 -6.52
N ASN A 146 13.65 -1.30 -7.78
CA ASN A 146 12.68 -1.57 -8.82
C ASN A 146 11.99 -2.93 -8.61
N THR A 147 12.77 -3.96 -8.26
CA THR A 147 12.24 -5.30 -7.98
C THR A 147 11.32 -5.28 -6.74
N TRP A 148 11.67 -4.52 -5.69
CA TRP A 148 10.83 -4.38 -4.50
C TRP A 148 9.45 -3.84 -4.83
N TYR A 149 9.39 -2.72 -5.55
CA TYR A 149 8.11 -2.10 -5.89
C TYR A 149 7.33 -2.90 -6.92
N GLU A 150 7.98 -3.57 -7.86
CA GLU A 150 7.29 -4.43 -8.80
C GLU A 150 6.68 -5.67 -8.12
N ILE A 151 7.39 -6.31 -7.16
CA ILE A 151 6.81 -7.37 -6.33
C ILE A 151 5.58 -6.84 -5.57
N SER A 152 5.66 -5.63 -5.02
CA SER A 152 4.56 -4.99 -4.30
C SER A 152 3.36 -4.72 -5.22
N ASN A 153 3.58 -4.20 -6.41
CA ASN A 153 2.54 -3.91 -7.41
C ASN A 153 1.81 -5.18 -7.83
N ILE A 154 2.57 -6.20 -8.21
CA ILE A 154 1.99 -7.50 -8.63
C ILE A 154 1.27 -8.19 -7.49
N TYR A 155 1.81 -8.10 -6.25
CA TYR A 155 1.15 -8.63 -5.07
C TYR A 155 -0.21 -7.98 -4.83
N VAL A 156 -0.31 -6.65 -4.91
CA VAL A 156 -1.58 -5.91 -4.79
C VAL A 156 -2.56 -6.36 -5.87
N ALA A 157 -2.09 -6.49 -7.13
CA ALA A 157 -2.93 -6.91 -8.25
C ALA A 157 -3.49 -8.33 -8.06
N VAL A 158 -2.65 -9.31 -7.67
CA VAL A 158 -3.10 -10.72 -7.51
C VAL A 158 -3.89 -10.97 -6.23
N THR A 159 -3.79 -10.09 -5.25
CA THR A 159 -4.56 -10.21 -3.99
C THR A 159 -5.84 -9.38 -4.01
N ARG A 160 -5.96 -8.44 -4.96
CA ARG A 160 -7.07 -7.49 -5.06
C ARG A 160 -7.27 -6.68 -3.78
N ILE A 161 -6.20 -6.42 -3.03
CA ILE A 161 -6.27 -5.65 -1.78
C ILE A 161 -6.80 -4.22 -2.04
N ALA A 162 -6.50 -3.67 -3.21
CA ALA A 162 -7.02 -2.37 -3.64
C ALA A 162 -8.47 -2.42 -4.15
N GLU A 163 -8.98 -3.61 -4.45
CA GLU A 163 -10.36 -3.86 -4.85
C GLU A 163 -11.10 -4.45 -3.65
N LEU A 164 -11.49 -3.60 -2.70
CA LEU A 164 -12.33 -4.03 -1.59
C LEU A 164 -13.72 -4.37 -2.14
N ALA A 165 -13.99 -5.66 -2.22
CA ALA A 165 -15.28 -6.20 -2.62
C ALA A 165 -16.36 -5.91 -1.57
#